data_6866bb8fdb4571b58b60a03a3a9ca70a
#
_entry.id   6866bb8fdb4571b58b60a03a3a9ca70a
#
_cell.length_a   1.000
_cell.length_b   1.000
_cell.length_c   1.000
_cell.angle_alpha   90.00
_cell.angle_beta   90.00
_cell.angle_gamma   90.00
#
_symmetry.space_group_name_H-M   'P 1'
#
loop_
_entity.id
_entity.type
_entity.pdbx_description
1 polymer ?
#
loop_
_entity_poly.entity_id
_entity_poly.type
_entity_poly.pdbx_seq_one_letter_code
_entity_poly.pdbx_strand_id
1 'polypeptide(L)'
;MCMLDTIHAKRDEIYAIARKHKAEKLWVFGSVARKEERPDSDVDLLVKFAPNASFKDFSGIERGVGEMLGRSIDVVENTAIRRNPRFAWRVCPEAIAL
;
A
#
# COMPACT_ATOMS: atom_id res chain seq x y z
N MET A 1 5.58 -18.98 2.62
CA MET A 1 6.00 -17.63 2.27
C MET A 1 4.95 -16.64 2.79
N CYS A 2 5.33 -15.62 3.54
CA CYS A 2 4.37 -14.63 4.03
C CYS A 2 4.03 -13.63 2.93
N MET A 3 2.94 -12.88 3.13
CA MET A 3 2.49 -11.89 2.13
C MET A 3 3.55 -10.82 1.88
N LEU A 4 4.30 -10.41 2.91
CA LEU A 4 5.37 -9.42 2.74
C LEU A 4 6.45 -9.93 1.77
N ASP A 5 6.83 -11.19 1.85
CA ASP A 5 7.79 -11.79 0.93
C ASP A 5 7.24 -11.80 -0.50
N THR A 6 5.96 -12.12 -0.65
CA THR A 6 5.29 -12.10 -1.95
C THR A 6 5.28 -10.68 -2.53
N ILE A 7 5.00 -9.68 -1.70
CA ILE A 7 4.99 -8.28 -2.12
C ILE A 7 6.39 -7.86 -2.57
N HIS A 8 7.43 -8.19 -1.81
CA HIS A 8 8.80 -7.87 -2.20
C HIS A 8 9.19 -8.56 -3.52
N ALA A 9 8.80 -9.81 -3.70
CA ALA A 9 9.09 -10.55 -4.92
C ALA A 9 8.40 -9.94 -6.14
N LYS A 10 7.23 -9.34 -5.96
CA LYS A 10 6.43 -8.72 -7.02
C LYS A 10 6.54 -7.20 -7.05
N ARG A 11 7.55 -6.64 -6.39
CA ARG A 11 7.74 -5.20 -6.25
C ARG A 11 7.66 -4.46 -7.60
N ASP A 12 8.36 -4.94 -8.61
CA ASP A 12 8.39 -4.26 -9.91
C ASP A 12 7.03 -4.27 -10.59
N GLU A 13 6.29 -5.38 -10.48
CA GLU A 13 4.94 -5.48 -11.02
C GLU A 13 3.98 -4.56 -10.28
N ILE A 14 4.11 -4.46 -8.96
CA ILE A 14 3.30 -3.57 -8.14
C ILE A 14 3.56 -2.12 -8.53
N TYR A 15 4.84 -1.73 -8.68
CA TYR A 15 5.18 -0.38 -9.11
C TYR A 15 4.72 -0.07 -10.53
N ALA A 16 4.71 -1.06 -11.42
CA ALA A 16 4.20 -0.86 -12.77
C ALA A 16 2.71 -0.47 -12.74
N ILE A 17 1.93 -1.13 -11.89
CA ILE A 17 0.50 -0.78 -11.70
C ILE A 17 0.38 0.60 -11.03
N ALA A 18 1.15 0.81 -9.97
CA ALA A 18 1.07 2.04 -9.19
C ALA A 18 1.40 3.28 -10.04
N ARG A 19 2.41 3.19 -10.89
CA ARG A 19 2.81 4.30 -11.75
C ARG A 19 1.78 4.66 -12.79
N LYS A 20 1.01 3.69 -13.27
CA LYS A 20 -0.13 3.97 -14.16
C LYS A 20 -1.16 4.84 -13.46
N HIS A 21 -1.23 4.77 -12.15
CA HIS A 21 -2.18 5.50 -11.33
C HIS A 21 -1.52 6.63 -10.55
N LYS A 22 -0.41 7.17 -11.07
CA LYS A 22 0.26 8.37 -10.56
C LYS A 22 0.82 8.23 -9.16
N ALA A 23 1.12 7.02 -8.71
CA ALA A 23 1.82 6.80 -7.46
C ALA A 23 3.32 6.96 -7.68
N GLU A 24 3.97 7.67 -6.77
CA GLU A 24 5.41 7.93 -6.80
C GLU A 24 6.16 6.99 -5.87
N LYS A 25 5.58 6.67 -4.73
CA LYS A 25 6.21 5.80 -3.75
C LYS A 25 5.19 5.02 -2.95
N LEU A 26 5.56 3.82 -2.53
CA LEU A 26 4.71 2.90 -1.79
C LEU A 26 5.39 2.42 -0.53
N TRP A 27 4.60 2.23 0.52
CA TRP A 27 5.01 1.55 1.76
C TRP A 27 3.95 0.55 2.14
N VAL A 28 4.36 -0.53 2.78
CA VAL A 28 3.45 -1.50 3.40
C VAL A 28 3.40 -1.21 4.89
N PHE A 29 2.21 -1.22 5.47
CA PHE A 29 2.05 -1.07 6.92
C PHE A 29 0.98 -2.06 7.40
N GLY A 30 0.64 -1.99 8.68
CA GLY A 30 -0.38 -2.85 9.25
C GLY A 30 0.08 -4.29 9.46
N SER A 31 -0.87 -5.21 9.50
CA SER A 31 -0.60 -6.60 9.85
C SER A 31 0.38 -7.30 8.93
N VAL A 32 0.35 -6.99 7.64
CA VAL A 32 1.30 -7.56 6.67
C VAL A 32 2.72 -7.11 6.98
N ALA A 33 2.92 -5.83 7.27
CA ALA A 33 4.25 -5.31 7.61
C ALA A 33 4.79 -5.95 8.90
N ARG A 34 3.92 -6.23 9.86
CA ARG A 34 4.28 -6.88 11.11
C ARG A 34 4.41 -8.40 11.01
N LYS A 35 4.08 -8.98 9.84
CA LYS A 35 4.01 -10.43 9.62
C LYS A 35 3.01 -11.12 10.54
N GLU A 36 1.91 -10.44 10.82
CA GLU A 36 0.82 -10.91 11.68
C GLU A 36 -0.48 -11.14 10.91
N GLU A 37 -0.42 -11.09 9.58
CA GLU A 37 -1.61 -11.23 8.76
C GLU A 37 -2.20 -12.63 8.84
N ARG A 38 -3.54 -12.67 8.68
CA ARG A 38 -4.30 -13.90 8.51
C ARG A 38 -4.60 -14.10 7.02
N PRO A 39 -5.04 -15.28 6.60
CA PRO A 39 -5.34 -15.53 5.18
C PRO A 39 -6.34 -14.57 4.56
N ASP A 40 -7.22 -13.97 5.37
CA ASP A 40 -8.24 -13.01 4.94
C ASP A 40 -7.90 -11.56 5.27
N SER A 41 -6.70 -11.28 5.78
CA SER A 41 -6.29 -9.92 6.11
C SER A 41 -6.12 -9.05 4.87
N ASP A 42 -6.50 -7.77 4.99
CA ASP A 42 -6.25 -6.79 3.96
C ASP A 42 -4.77 -6.42 3.92
N VAL A 43 -4.30 -6.00 2.76
CA VAL A 43 -2.96 -5.44 2.60
C VAL A 43 -3.08 -3.92 2.69
N ASP A 44 -2.41 -3.33 3.67
CA ASP A 44 -2.44 -1.88 3.88
C ASP A 44 -1.26 -1.24 3.18
N LEU A 45 -1.55 -0.39 2.18
CA LEU A 45 -0.54 0.35 1.44
C LEU A 45 -0.65 1.84 1.73
N LEU A 46 0.48 2.43 2.09
CA LEU A 46 0.62 3.87 2.17
C LEU A 46 1.22 4.34 0.85
N VAL A 47 0.59 5.31 0.21
CA VAL A 47 0.96 5.71 -1.15
C VAL A 47 1.20 7.22 -1.22
N LYS A 48 2.34 7.60 -1.79
CA LYS A 48 2.59 8.98 -2.17
C LYS A 48 2.18 9.16 -3.62
N PHE A 49 1.13 9.94 -3.85
CA PHE A 49 0.64 10.23 -5.19
C PHE A 49 1.23 11.53 -5.75
N ALA A 50 1.29 11.61 -7.07
CA ALA A 50 1.57 12.86 -7.75
C ALA A 50 0.42 13.86 -7.48
N PRO A 51 0.68 15.18 -7.57
CA PRO A 51 -0.34 16.19 -7.24
C PRO A 51 -1.63 16.10 -8.05
N ASN A 52 -1.56 15.56 -9.26
CA ASN A 52 -2.71 15.47 -10.16
C ASN A 52 -3.47 14.13 -10.05
N ALA A 53 -3.16 13.31 -9.05
CA ALA A 53 -3.87 12.06 -8.83
C ALA A 53 -5.31 12.32 -8.39
N SER A 54 -6.21 11.43 -8.79
CA SER A 54 -7.62 11.52 -8.50
C SER A 54 -8.12 10.26 -7.80
N PHE A 55 -9.39 10.28 -7.41
CA PHE A 55 -10.04 9.12 -6.82
C PHE A 55 -9.92 7.87 -7.70
N LYS A 56 -9.95 8.03 -9.02
CA LYS A 56 -9.80 6.91 -9.95
C LYS A 56 -8.44 6.22 -9.81
N ASP A 57 -7.42 6.98 -9.47
CA ASP A 57 -6.07 6.43 -9.29
C ASP A 57 -6.01 5.55 -8.04
N PHE A 58 -6.65 5.97 -6.95
CA PHE A 58 -6.78 5.15 -5.75
C PHE A 58 -7.45 3.82 -6.06
N SER A 59 -8.62 3.87 -6.71
CA SER A 59 -9.38 2.68 -7.06
C SER A 59 -8.62 1.77 -8.02
N GLY A 60 -7.86 2.35 -8.94
CA GLY A 60 -7.04 1.60 -9.88
C GLY A 60 -5.96 0.80 -9.21
N ILE A 61 -5.30 1.37 -8.20
CA ILE A 61 -4.29 0.66 -7.43
C ILE A 61 -4.92 -0.46 -6.61
N GLU A 62 -6.02 -0.16 -5.90
CA GLU A 62 -6.73 -1.17 -5.12
C GLU A 62 -7.11 -2.38 -5.98
N ARG A 63 -7.69 -2.13 -7.15
CA ARG A 63 -8.11 -3.19 -8.06
C ARG A 63 -6.92 -3.94 -8.65
N GLY A 64 -5.97 -3.23 -9.23
CA GLY A 64 -4.87 -3.85 -9.94
C GLY A 64 -3.97 -4.67 -9.04
N VAL A 65 -3.57 -4.10 -7.91
CA VAL A 65 -2.71 -4.80 -6.95
C VAL A 65 -3.51 -5.91 -6.25
N GLY A 66 -4.79 -5.65 -5.95
CA GLY A 66 -5.65 -6.65 -5.34
C GLY A 66 -5.82 -7.89 -6.20
N GLU A 67 -6.04 -7.72 -7.49
CA GLU A 67 -6.13 -8.83 -8.43
C GLU A 67 -4.82 -9.60 -8.52
N MET A 68 -3.70 -8.89 -8.54
CA MET A 68 -2.39 -9.52 -8.62
C MET A 68 -2.08 -10.36 -7.38
N LEU A 69 -2.41 -9.85 -6.19
CA LEU A 69 -2.09 -10.52 -4.92
C LEU A 69 -3.19 -11.45 -4.43
N GLY A 70 -4.38 -11.38 -5.02
CA GLY A 70 -5.53 -12.14 -4.53
C GLY A 70 -5.99 -11.70 -3.15
N ARG A 71 -5.83 -10.41 -2.82
CA ARG A 71 -6.17 -9.83 -1.52
C ARG A 71 -6.85 -8.48 -1.70
N SER A 72 -7.66 -8.12 -0.72
CA SER A 72 -8.18 -6.75 -0.64
C SER A 72 -7.05 -5.81 -0.27
N ILE A 73 -6.97 -4.68 -0.96
CA ILE A 73 -5.94 -3.67 -0.72
C ILE A 73 -6.61 -2.44 -0.13
N ASP A 74 -6.06 -1.95 0.97
CA ASP A 74 -6.48 -0.69 1.58
C ASP A 74 -5.42 0.37 1.25
N VAL A 75 -5.78 1.35 0.43
CA VAL A 75 -4.87 2.40 -0.02
C VAL A 75 -5.10 3.64 0.81
N VAL A 76 -4.04 4.11 1.45
CA VAL A 76 -4.06 5.33 2.25
C VAL A 76 -3.04 6.30 1.67
N GLU A 77 -3.47 7.53 1.41
CA GLU A 77 -2.58 8.58 0.92
C GLU A 77 -1.64 9.04 2.03
N ASN A 78 -0.36 9.24 1.72
CA ASN A 78 0.64 9.60 2.73
C ASN A 78 0.39 10.94 3.40
N THR A 79 -0.39 11.84 2.79
CA THR A 79 -0.78 13.10 3.42
C THR A 79 -1.63 12.88 4.67
N ALA A 80 -2.29 11.74 4.81
CA ALA A 80 -3.02 11.39 6.02
C ALA A 80 -2.12 11.39 7.26
N ILE A 81 -0.83 11.10 7.10
CA ILE A 81 0.15 11.15 8.19
C ILE A 81 0.26 12.56 8.76
N ARG A 82 0.30 13.57 7.87
CA ARG A 82 0.41 14.97 8.29
C ARG A 82 -0.86 15.47 8.95
N ARG A 83 -2.02 14.98 8.49
CA ARG A 83 -3.33 15.42 8.97
C ARG A 83 -3.75 14.76 10.27
N ASN A 84 -3.18 13.60 10.57
CA ASN A 84 -3.58 12.82 11.74
C ASN A 84 -2.36 12.29 12.48
N PRO A 85 -1.88 13.02 13.51
CA PRO A 85 -0.71 12.61 14.28
C PRO A 85 -0.83 11.23 14.94
N ARG A 86 -2.04 10.83 15.34
CA ARG A 86 -2.25 9.51 15.93
C ARG A 86 -2.02 8.40 14.90
N PHE A 87 -2.44 8.65 13.68
CA PHE A 87 -2.21 7.73 12.58
C PHE A 87 -0.71 7.61 12.28
N ALA A 88 0.00 8.73 12.26
CA ALA A 88 1.44 8.76 12.06
C ALA A 88 2.18 7.95 13.14
N TRP A 89 1.79 8.11 14.40
CA TRP A 89 2.37 7.38 15.52
C TRP A 89 2.25 5.86 15.34
N ARG A 90 1.11 5.41 14.80
CA ARG A 90 0.86 3.98 14.59
C ARG A 90 1.57 3.44 13.36
N VAL A 91 1.59 4.21 12.27
CA VAL A 91 2.03 3.74 10.95
C VAL A 91 3.53 3.90 10.73
N CYS A 92 4.10 5.06 11.07
CA CYS A 92 5.50 5.34 10.76
C CYS A 92 6.50 4.34 11.32
N PRO A 93 6.36 3.85 12.57
CA PRO A 93 7.31 2.87 13.09
C PRO A 93 7.28 1.52 12.40
N GLU A 94 6.14 1.15 11.77
CA GLU A 94 5.98 -0.17 11.14
C GLU A 94 6.03 -0.14 9.63
N ALA A 95 5.95 1.03 9.00
CA ALA A 95 5.90 1.14 7.55
C ALA A 95 7.21 0.66 6.90
N ILE A 96 7.08 -0.21 5.90
CA ILE A 96 8.20 -0.77 5.16
C ILE A 96 8.14 -0.24 3.73
N ALA A 97 9.20 0.45 3.31
CA ALA A 97 9.26 0.99 1.96
C ALA A 97 9.40 -0.13 0.93
N LEU A 98 8.66 -0.01 -0.16
CA LEU A 98 8.81 -0.90 -1.31
C LEU A 98 9.76 -0.35 -2.36
#